data_95903c6819d9f6d17386d6d4b82c060f
#
_entry.id   95903c6819d9f6d17386d6d4b82c060f
#
_cell.length_a   1.000
_cell.length_b   1.000
_cell.length_c   1.000
_cell.angle_alpha   90.00
_cell.angle_beta   90.00
_cell.angle_gamma   90.00
#
_symmetry.space_group_name_H-M   'P 1'
#
loop_
_entity.id
_entity.type
_entity.pdbx_description
1 polymer ?
#
loop_
_entity_poly.entity_id
_entity_poly.type
_entity_poly.pdbx_seq_one_letter_code
_entity_poly.pdbx_strand_id
1 'polypeptide(L)'
;MTGLPKAFTDSANWNNRDSIWYASPTDTVDPRMDWTIGRYFAPYKDWGMETPCFSPCTDGWIRAPGYGGPYSPKKNAQEKASGAVSKVGWQPEQENGVHIHIFRYADLLLLDAEAKVETNDLAGALTLVNQIRARAGVAAQGCGDGATDAALVAKYPSCAGNSNLAVPINDPSIGWATYKVSPYPAFPDQATARRAVRIERRLELAMEGQRLFDLRRYGGAFAAATMTAYLLKEATPARRAYKTAQTPFSTPLNDFYPIPTVEIDLSVVGGVKRLTQNPGW
;
A
#
# COMPACT_ATOMS: atom_id res chain seq x y z
N MET A 1 -2.60 -4.50 9.52
CA MET A 1 -2.73 -3.05 9.86
C MET A 1 -4.12 -2.84 10.40
N THR A 2 -4.27 -2.32 11.60
CA THR A 2 -5.57 -2.32 12.30
C THR A 2 -6.33 -1.00 12.18
N GLY A 3 -5.80 0.01 11.47
CA GLY A 3 -6.43 1.34 11.39
C GLY A 3 -6.66 2.06 12.73
N LEU A 4 -6.28 1.42 13.83
CA LEU A 4 -6.40 2.02 15.16
C LEU A 4 -5.12 2.79 15.50
N PRO A 5 -5.22 3.89 16.25
CA PRO A 5 -4.07 4.50 16.88
C PRO A 5 -3.38 3.46 17.77
N LYS A 6 -2.13 3.12 17.45
CA LYS A 6 -1.35 2.16 18.22
C LYS A 6 -0.24 2.86 18.97
N ALA A 7 0.12 2.29 20.11
CA ALA A 7 1.37 2.64 20.73
C ALA A 7 2.51 2.35 19.74
N PHE A 8 3.31 3.34 19.46
CA PHE A 8 4.40 3.22 18.48
C PHE A 8 5.53 2.29 18.93
N THR A 9 5.46 1.83 20.17
CA THR A 9 6.35 0.82 20.75
C THR A 9 5.89 -0.62 20.50
N ASP A 10 4.67 -0.82 20.04
CA ASP A 10 4.14 -2.14 19.75
C ASP A 10 4.71 -2.69 18.42
N SER A 11 5.95 -3.14 18.47
CA SER A 11 6.65 -3.71 17.32
C SER A 11 6.05 -5.03 16.83
N ALA A 12 5.41 -5.80 17.70
CA ALA A 12 4.81 -7.09 17.35
C ALA A 12 3.65 -6.93 16.35
N ASN A 13 2.90 -5.84 16.46
CA ASN A 13 1.79 -5.55 15.55
C ASN A 13 2.19 -4.79 14.28
N TRP A 14 3.41 -4.30 14.22
CA TRP A 14 3.99 -3.70 13.00
C TRP A 14 4.65 -4.72 12.12
N ASN A 15 5.06 -5.82 12.71
CA ASN A 15 5.74 -6.88 12.02
C ASN A 15 4.71 -7.87 11.52
N ASN A 16 4.61 -7.97 10.24
CA ASN A 16 3.74 -8.91 9.59
C ASN A 16 4.02 -10.33 10.10
N ARG A 17 2.99 -11.10 10.22
CA ARG A 17 3.10 -12.55 10.38
C ARG A 17 3.82 -13.11 9.16
N ASP A 18 4.61 -14.14 9.39
CA ASP A 18 5.30 -14.84 8.30
C ASP A 18 4.35 -15.80 7.57
N SER A 19 3.18 -16.07 8.13
CA SER A 19 2.11 -16.84 7.53
C SER A 19 1.13 -15.94 6.76
N ILE A 20 0.41 -16.54 5.82
CA ILE A 20 -0.74 -15.93 5.17
C ILE A 20 -1.72 -15.48 6.24
N TRP A 21 -2.09 -14.20 6.18
CA TRP A 21 -3.02 -13.63 7.13
C TRP A 21 -4.45 -13.76 6.59
N TYR A 22 -5.24 -14.49 7.34
CA TYR A 22 -6.69 -14.53 7.16
C TYR A 22 -7.32 -13.62 8.21
N ALA A 23 -8.20 -12.71 7.79
CA ALA A 23 -8.96 -11.94 8.75
C ALA A 23 -9.82 -12.89 9.58
N SER A 24 -9.72 -12.77 10.88
CA SER A 24 -10.66 -13.41 11.80
C SER A 24 -11.66 -12.39 12.33
N PRO A 25 -12.84 -12.81 12.80
CA PRO A 25 -13.82 -11.89 13.39
C PRO A 25 -13.30 -11.10 14.59
N THR A 26 -12.21 -11.53 15.21
CA THR A 26 -11.56 -10.86 16.34
C THR A 26 -10.48 -9.89 15.93
N ASP A 27 -9.95 -10.00 14.70
CA ASP A 27 -8.92 -9.11 14.18
C ASP A 27 -9.55 -7.82 13.65
N THR A 28 -9.03 -6.70 14.11
CA THR A 28 -9.42 -5.38 13.60
C THR A 28 -8.46 -4.91 12.52
N VAL A 29 -8.98 -4.51 11.38
CA VAL A 29 -8.20 -4.13 10.19
C VAL A 29 -8.62 -2.76 9.71
N ASP A 30 -7.66 -2.00 9.21
CA ASP A 30 -7.96 -0.79 8.43
C ASP A 30 -8.63 -1.19 7.11
N PRO A 31 -9.82 -0.67 6.78
CA PRO A 31 -10.52 -1.03 5.54
C PRO A 31 -9.71 -0.74 4.28
N ARG A 32 -8.80 0.23 4.31
CA ARG A 32 -7.92 0.53 3.16
C ARG A 32 -7.02 -0.63 2.78
N MET A 33 -6.77 -1.58 3.69
CA MET A 33 -6.01 -2.79 3.36
C MET A 33 -6.70 -3.55 2.22
N ASP A 34 -7.98 -3.83 2.34
CA ASP A 34 -8.73 -4.62 1.35
C ASP A 34 -9.09 -3.81 0.08
N TRP A 35 -8.87 -2.50 0.09
CA TRP A 35 -8.85 -1.66 -1.10
C TRP A 35 -7.51 -1.65 -1.83
N THR A 36 -6.43 -1.86 -1.07
CA THR A 36 -5.05 -1.74 -1.58
C THR A 36 -4.52 -3.05 -2.12
N ILE A 37 -4.79 -4.15 -1.40
CA ILE A 37 -4.31 -5.50 -1.74
C ILE A 37 -5.46 -6.48 -1.82
N GLY A 38 -5.34 -7.43 -2.73
CA GLY A 38 -6.12 -8.66 -2.72
C GLY A 38 -5.54 -9.64 -1.72
N ARG A 39 -6.37 -10.42 -1.10
CA ARG A 39 -6.03 -11.49 -0.18
C ARG A 39 -7.01 -12.63 -0.29
N TYR A 40 -6.57 -13.82 0.08
CA TYR A 40 -7.41 -15.00 -0.03
C TYR A 40 -8.73 -14.86 0.74
N PHE A 41 -9.78 -15.34 0.11
CA PHE A 41 -11.16 -15.35 0.63
C PHE A 41 -11.76 -13.95 0.88
N ALA A 42 -11.22 -12.94 0.22
CA ALA A 42 -11.81 -11.61 0.18
C ALA A 42 -12.11 -11.20 -1.26
N PRO A 43 -13.14 -10.38 -1.48
CA PRO A 43 -13.47 -9.91 -2.83
C PRO A 43 -12.34 -9.09 -3.45
N TYR A 44 -12.02 -9.40 -4.69
CA TYR A 44 -11.12 -8.60 -5.50
C TYR A 44 -11.93 -7.73 -6.45
N LYS A 45 -12.44 -6.61 -5.93
CA LYS A 45 -13.44 -5.77 -6.60
C LYS A 45 -14.63 -6.63 -7.05
N ASP A 46 -15.01 -6.55 -8.32
CA ASP A 46 -16.08 -7.31 -8.96
C ASP A 46 -15.55 -8.48 -9.83
N TRP A 47 -14.28 -8.86 -9.63
CA TRP A 47 -13.68 -9.99 -10.34
C TRP A 47 -13.94 -11.33 -9.67
N GLY A 48 -14.37 -11.33 -8.42
CA GLY A 48 -14.64 -12.51 -7.63
C GLY A 48 -13.80 -12.59 -6.36
N MET A 49 -13.92 -13.71 -5.65
CA MET A 49 -13.13 -13.98 -4.44
C MET A 49 -11.73 -14.44 -4.81
N GLU A 50 -10.71 -13.83 -4.21
CA GLU A 50 -9.34 -14.29 -4.43
C GLU A 50 -9.13 -15.66 -3.82
N THR A 51 -8.82 -16.65 -4.65
CA THR A 51 -8.60 -18.03 -4.22
C THR A 51 -7.13 -18.31 -3.95
N PRO A 52 -6.83 -19.10 -2.89
CA PRO A 52 -5.46 -19.51 -2.64
C PRO A 52 -4.98 -20.51 -3.71
N CYS A 53 -3.70 -20.48 -3.92
CA CYS A 53 -3.02 -21.48 -4.73
C CYS A 53 -2.63 -22.65 -3.83
N PHE A 54 -3.21 -23.83 -4.08
CA PHE A 54 -2.80 -25.08 -3.48
C PHE A 54 -1.88 -25.83 -4.46
N SER A 55 -1.06 -26.74 -3.96
CA SER A 55 -0.17 -27.52 -4.82
C SER A 55 -0.92 -28.73 -5.45
N PRO A 56 -0.82 -28.92 -6.80
CA PRO A 56 -0.24 -28.03 -7.81
C PRO A 56 -1.04 -26.74 -8.00
N CYS A 57 -0.36 -25.62 -8.19
CA CYS A 57 -0.97 -24.30 -8.30
C CYS A 57 -1.63 -24.12 -9.68
N THR A 58 -2.80 -24.70 -9.90
CA THR A 58 -3.53 -24.60 -11.17
C THR A 58 -4.63 -23.54 -11.16
N ASP A 59 -5.22 -23.25 -9.99
CA ASP A 59 -6.47 -22.53 -9.87
C ASP A 59 -6.38 -21.25 -9.01
N GLY A 60 -5.25 -21.02 -8.37
CA GLY A 60 -5.06 -19.82 -7.54
C GLY A 60 -4.74 -18.59 -8.38
N TRP A 61 -5.22 -17.44 -7.92
CA TRP A 61 -4.98 -16.16 -8.58
C TRP A 61 -3.50 -15.74 -8.52
N ILE A 62 -2.79 -16.15 -7.48
CA ILE A 62 -1.36 -15.90 -7.33
C ILE A 62 -0.58 -17.12 -7.77
N ARG A 63 0.05 -17.02 -8.92
CA ARG A 63 0.76 -18.12 -9.59
C ARG A 63 1.92 -18.68 -8.77
N ALA A 64 2.64 -17.84 -8.05
CA ALA A 64 3.83 -18.23 -7.29
C ALA A 64 3.88 -17.49 -5.94
N PRO A 65 3.04 -17.87 -4.96
CA PRO A 65 2.97 -17.17 -3.69
C PRO A 65 4.27 -17.25 -2.88
N GLY A 66 5.03 -18.34 -3.02
CA GLY A 66 6.37 -18.46 -2.43
C GLY A 66 7.39 -17.48 -3.00
N TYR A 67 7.15 -16.95 -4.18
CA TYR A 67 8.00 -15.97 -4.86
C TYR A 67 7.50 -14.53 -4.69
N GLY A 68 6.24 -14.28 -5.04
CA GLY A 68 5.60 -12.97 -5.00
C GLY A 68 4.97 -12.60 -3.65
N GLY A 69 4.71 -13.58 -2.80
CA GLY A 69 3.91 -13.46 -1.59
C GLY A 69 2.43 -13.76 -1.85
N PRO A 70 1.62 -13.80 -0.76
CA PRO A 70 0.23 -14.24 -0.82
C PRO A 70 -0.76 -13.10 -1.11
N TYR A 71 -0.29 -11.92 -1.49
CA TYR A 71 -1.12 -10.74 -1.72
C TYR A 71 -0.96 -10.25 -3.13
N SER A 72 -2.06 -9.91 -3.77
CA SER A 72 -2.07 -9.32 -5.12
C SER A 72 -2.28 -7.80 -5.06
N PRO A 73 -1.76 -7.04 -6.05
CA PRO A 73 -2.04 -5.62 -6.15
C PRO A 73 -3.50 -5.41 -6.59
N LYS A 74 -4.24 -4.53 -5.88
CA LYS A 74 -5.67 -4.31 -6.13
C LYS A 74 -6.01 -2.84 -6.41
N LYS A 75 -5.29 -1.92 -5.78
CA LYS A 75 -5.66 -0.50 -5.80
C LYS A 75 -5.81 0.08 -7.20
N ASN A 76 -4.90 -0.26 -8.11
CA ASN A 76 -4.87 0.24 -9.49
C ASN A 76 -5.43 -0.77 -10.51
N ALA A 77 -6.05 -1.85 -10.05
CA ALA A 77 -6.74 -2.76 -10.95
C ALA A 77 -8.08 -2.14 -11.42
N GLN A 78 -8.46 -2.39 -12.67
CA GLN A 78 -9.77 -2.01 -13.16
C GLN A 78 -10.86 -2.84 -12.49
N GLU A 79 -12.07 -2.32 -12.48
CA GLU A 79 -13.27 -3.09 -12.23
C GLU A 79 -13.69 -3.80 -13.51
N LYS A 80 -14.17 -5.03 -13.40
CA LYS A 80 -14.61 -5.85 -14.53
C LYS A 80 -15.71 -5.16 -15.33
N ALA A 81 -16.65 -4.53 -14.64
CA ALA A 81 -17.77 -3.84 -15.24
C ALA A 81 -17.48 -2.41 -15.69
N SER A 82 -16.31 -1.87 -15.38
CA SER A 82 -15.99 -0.46 -15.70
C SER A 82 -15.82 -0.19 -17.20
N GLY A 83 -15.63 -1.22 -18.01
CA GLY A 83 -15.29 -1.06 -19.42
C GLY A 83 -13.90 -0.43 -19.67
N ALA A 84 -13.09 -0.27 -18.63
CA ALA A 84 -11.76 0.33 -18.72
C ALA A 84 -10.73 -0.58 -19.41
N VAL A 85 -11.14 -1.77 -19.81
CA VAL A 85 -10.28 -2.74 -20.52
C VAL A 85 -10.08 -2.29 -21.96
N SER A 86 -8.82 -2.21 -22.40
CA SER A 86 -8.47 -2.01 -23.79
C SER A 86 -8.25 -3.36 -24.50
N LYS A 87 -8.55 -3.39 -25.79
CA LYS A 87 -8.22 -4.51 -26.68
C LYS A 87 -6.94 -4.25 -27.48
N VAL A 88 -6.20 -3.22 -27.13
CA VAL A 88 -4.92 -2.89 -27.75
C VAL A 88 -3.82 -3.77 -27.14
N GLY A 89 -2.87 -4.18 -27.96
CA GLY A 89 -1.82 -5.10 -27.58
C GLY A 89 -2.05 -6.53 -28.09
N TRP A 90 -1.11 -7.42 -27.79
CA TRP A 90 -1.16 -8.81 -28.26
C TRP A 90 -2.07 -9.70 -27.41
N GLN A 91 -2.41 -9.23 -26.21
CA GLN A 91 -3.37 -9.87 -25.32
C GLN A 91 -4.46 -8.86 -24.95
N PRO A 92 -5.73 -9.26 -24.91
CA PRO A 92 -6.77 -8.46 -24.29
C PRO A 92 -6.37 -8.12 -22.85
N GLU A 93 -6.83 -7.00 -22.34
CA GLU A 93 -6.61 -6.54 -20.95
C GLU A 93 -5.17 -6.12 -20.59
N GLN A 94 -4.23 -6.13 -21.53
CA GLN A 94 -2.87 -5.63 -21.27
C GLN A 94 -2.83 -4.13 -21.00
N GLU A 95 -3.61 -3.38 -21.77
CA GLU A 95 -3.78 -1.94 -21.57
C GLU A 95 -5.18 -1.68 -21.07
N ASN A 96 -5.33 -0.69 -20.20
CA ASN A 96 -6.62 -0.32 -19.66
C ASN A 96 -6.75 1.19 -19.48
N GLY A 97 -8.00 1.67 -19.35
CA GLY A 97 -8.33 3.07 -19.18
C GLY A 97 -8.33 3.55 -17.72
N VAL A 98 -7.73 2.80 -16.79
CA VAL A 98 -7.65 3.21 -15.40
C VAL A 98 -6.68 4.39 -15.26
N HIS A 99 -7.18 5.49 -14.71
CA HIS A 99 -6.34 6.65 -14.46
C HIS A 99 -5.34 6.37 -13.34
N ILE A 100 -4.08 6.59 -13.62
CA ILE A 100 -3.02 6.57 -12.61
C ILE A 100 -2.94 7.96 -12.00
N HIS A 101 -3.20 8.06 -10.71
CA HIS A 101 -3.10 9.32 -9.99
C HIS A 101 -1.63 9.59 -9.64
N ILE A 102 -1.08 10.64 -10.21
CA ILE A 102 0.26 11.14 -9.85
C ILE A 102 0.17 11.92 -8.54
N PHE A 103 -0.84 12.79 -8.43
CA PHE A 103 -1.20 13.51 -7.21
C PHE A 103 -2.69 13.40 -6.97
N ARG A 104 -3.09 13.36 -5.71
CA ARG A 104 -4.50 13.40 -5.32
C ARG A 104 -4.69 14.21 -4.04
N TYR A 105 -5.90 14.63 -3.80
CA TYR A 105 -6.21 15.54 -2.69
C TYR A 105 -5.74 15.03 -1.31
N ALA A 106 -5.83 13.72 -1.05
CA ALA A 106 -5.34 13.15 0.19
C ALA A 106 -3.82 13.28 0.37
N ASP A 107 -3.04 13.24 -0.72
CA ASP A 107 -1.60 13.49 -0.66
C ASP A 107 -1.32 14.94 -0.27
N LEU A 108 -2.04 15.90 -0.87
CA LEU A 108 -1.93 17.32 -0.53
C LEU A 108 -2.27 17.58 0.95
N LEU A 109 -3.38 17.00 1.44
CA LEU A 109 -3.76 17.13 2.85
C LEU A 109 -2.70 16.59 3.80
N LEU A 110 -2.04 15.48 3.44
CA LEU A 110 -1.00 14.88 4.27
C LEU A 110 0.33 15.63 4.17
N LEU A 111 0.62 16.29 3.05
CA LEU A 111 1.76 17.21 2.95
C LEU A 111 1.54 18.48 3.79
N ASP A 112 0.32 19.03 3.76
CA ASP A 112 -0.05 20.15 4.64
C ASP A 112 0.00 19.74 6.13
N ALA A 113 -0.51 18.56 6.47
CA ALA A 113 -0.40 18.03 7.84
C ALA A 113 1.06 17.91 8.29
N GLU A 114 1.95 17.48 7.40
CA GLU A 114 3.38 17.40 7.69
C GLU A 114 3.99 18.80 7.92
N ALA A 115 3.67 19.77 7.06
CA ALA A 115 4.10 21.16 7.23
C ALA A 115 3.61 21.77 8.56
N LYS A 116 2.36 21.49 8.91
CA LYS A 116 1.77 21.92 10.20
C LYS A 116 2.49 21.29 11.40
N VAL A 117 2.87 20.04 11.31
CA VAL A 117 3.69 19.40 12.35
C VAL A 117 5.03 20.12 12.49
N GLU A 118 5.71 20.43 11.38
CA GLU A 118 7.03 21.07 11.43
C GLU A 118 6.96 22.52 11.95
N THR A 119 5.82 23.20 11.77
CA THR A 119 5.54 24.54 12.34
C THR A 119 4.88 24.49 13.73
N ASN A 120 4.77 23.30 14.31
CA ASN A 120 4.14 23.06 15.63
C ASN A 120 2.64 23.37 15.73
N ASP A 121 1.94 23.44 14.57
CA ASP A 121 0.46 23.46 14.54
C ASP A 121 -0.08 22.03 14.64
N LEU A 122 0.01 21.44 15.83
CA LEU A 122 -0.38 20.05 16.06
C LEU A 122 -1.90 19.84 15.94
N ALA A 123 -2.70 20.85 16.26
CA ALA A 123 -4.15 20.80 16.15
C ALA A 123 -4.60 20.79 14.68
N GLY A 124 -4.00 21.64 13.86
CA GLY A 124 -4.24 21.65 12.42
C GLY A 124 -3.83 20.34 11.74
N ALA A 125 -2.67 19.81 12.10
CA ALA A 125 -2.21 18.52 11.60
C ALA A 125 -3.16 17.37 11.99
N LEU A 126 -3.63 17.35 13.24
CA LEU A 126 -4.59 16.37 13.75
C LEU A 126 -5.90 16.40 12.94
N THR A 127 -6.40 17.60 12.66
CA THR A 127 -7.63 17.79 11.89
C THR A 127 -7.51 17.16 10.50
N LEU A 128 -6.43 17.42 9.78
CA LEU A 128 -6.21 16.91 8.43
C LEU A 128 -6.04 15.39 8.41
N VAL A 129 -5.26 14.85 9.34
CA VAL A 129 -5.10 13.38 9.47
C VAL A 129 -6.43 12.71 9.77
N ASN A 130 -7.21 13.27 10.70
CA ASN A 130 -8.49 12.70 11.08
C ASN A 130 -9.55 12.82 9.98
N GLN A 131 -9.48 13.83 9.13
CA GLN A 131 -10.33 13.92 7.93
C GLN A 131 -10.11 12.72 7.00
N ILE A 132 -8.86 12.34 6.76
CA ILE A 132 -8.53 11.16 5.95
C ILE A 132 -9.00 9.88 6.61
N ARG A 133 -8.79 9.74 7.92
CA ARG A 133 -9.20 8.57 8.68
C ARG A 133 -10.72 8.40 8.75
N ALA A 134 -11.45 9.51 8.90
CA ALA A 134 -12.91 9.51 8.85
C ALA A 134 -13.43 9.03 7.48
N ARG A 135 -12.86 9.54 6.38
CA ARG A 135 -13.21 9.08 5.04
C ARG A 135 -12.92 7.59 4.85
N ALA A 136 -11.78 7.11 5.35
CA ALA A 136 -11.43 5.70 5.26
C ALA A 136 -12.44 4.78 5.97
N GLY A 137 -13.16 5.29 6.96
CA GLY A 137 -14.18 4.54 7.69
C GLY A 137 -15.49 4.30 6.93
N VAL A 138 -15.70 4.96 5.78
CA VAL A 138 -16.91 4.82 4.95
C VAL A 138 -16.64 4.16 3.59
N ALA A 139 -15.62 3.32 3.54
CA ALA A 139 -15.28 2.61 2.32
C ALA A 139 -16.38 1.60 1.92
N ALA A 140 -16.52 1.37 0.62
CA ALA A 140 -17.40 0.38 0.05
C ALA A 140 -16.68 -0.42 -1.04
N GLN A 141 -17.21 -1.59 -1.39
CA GLN A 141 -16.66 -2.41 -2.48
C GLN A 141 -17.80 -3.17 -3.14
N GLY A 142 -17.57 -3.74 -4.32
CA GLY A 142 -18.58 -4.51 -5.04
C GLY A 142 -18.90 -5.84 -4.35
N CYS A 143 -20.07 -6.41 -4.67
CA CYS A 143 -20.49 -7.71 -4.12
C CYS A 143 -19.54 -8.86 -4.51
N GLY A 144 -18.87 -8.76 -5.67
CA GLY A 144 -18.00 -9.83 -6.16
C GLY A 144 -18.75 -11.16 -6.28
N ASP A 145 -18.08 -12.27 -5.92
CA ASP A 145 -18.73 -13.59 -5.84
C ASP A 145 -19.80 -13.69 -4.75
N GLY A 146 -19.84 -12.72 -3.86
CA GLY A 146 -20.95 -12.54 -2.94
C GLY A 146 -22.31 -12.36 -3.63
N ALA A 147 -22.32 -12.06 -4.93
CA ALA A 147 -23.53 -12.07 -5.76
C ALA A 147 -24.22 -13.45 -5.83
N THR A 148 -23.47 -14.52 -5.53
CA THR A 148 -23.95 -15.90 -5.43
C THR A 148 -23.91 -16.46 -4.01
N ASP A 149 -23.32 -15.73 -3.05
CA ASP A 149 -23.28 -16.11 -1.65
C ASP A 149 -24.65 -15.87 -1.00
N ALA A 150 -25.29 -16.96 -0.55
CA ALA A 150 -26.64 -16.92 0.00
C ALA A 150 -26.75 -16.04 1.26
N ALA A 151 -25.71 -16.02 2.11
CA ALA A 151 -25.72 -15.22 3.33
C ALA A 151 -25.57 -13.72 3.00
N LEU A 152 -24.71 -13.38 2.05
CA LEU A 152 -24.54 -12.00 1.60
C LEU A 152 -25.78 -11.51 0.83
N VAL A 153 -26.36 -12.34 -0.03
CA VAL A 153 -27.60 -12.03 -0.75
C VAL A 153 -28.77 -11.86 0.21
N ALA A 154 -28.87 -12.68 1.25
CA ALA A 154 -29.93 -12.52 2.26
C ALA A 154 -29.82 -11.16 2.98
N LYS A 155 -28.61 -10.67 3.21
CA LYS A 155 -28.37 -9.37 3.83
C LYS A 155 -28.50 -8.19 2.86
N TYR A 156 -27.97 -8.35 1.66
CA TYR A 156 -28.02 -7.37 0.57
C TYR A 156 -28.70 -7.99 -0.65
N PRO A 157 -30.04 -8.05 -0.69
CA PRO A 157 -30.77 -8.74 -1.78
C PRO A 157 -30.40 -8.24 -3.18
N SER A 158 -30.04 -6.97 -3.28
CA SER A 158 -29.59 -6.38 -4.56
C SER A 158 -28.25 -6.92 -5.06
N CYS A 159 -27.49 -7.65 -4.23
CA CYS A 159 -26.30 -8.36 -4.68
C CYS A 159 -26.63 -9.56 -5.58
N ALA A 160 -27.83 -10.13 -5.49
CA ALA A 160 -28.20 -11.31 -6.26
C ALA A 160 -27.96 -11.10 -7.76
N GLY A 161 -27.00 -11.85 -8.31
CA GLY A 161 -26.58 -11.72 -9.70
C GLY A 161 -25.90 -10.40 -10.08
N ASN A 162 -25.56 -9.53 -9.11
CA ASN A 162 -24.97 -8.22 -9.34
C ASN A 162 -23.67 -8.04 -8.56
N SER A 163 -22.57 -8.51 -9.11
CA SER A 163 -21.25 -8.43 -8.50
C SER A 163 -20.72 -6.99 -8.32
N ASN A 164 -21.32 -6.01 -8.98
CA ASN A 164 -20.85 -4.60 -8.96
C ASN A 164 -21.56 -3.74 -7.93
N LEU A 165 -22.63 -4.23 -7.31
CA LEU A 165 -23.33 -3.44 -6.31
C LEU A 165 -22.40 -3.11 -5.15
N ALA A 166 -22.32 -1.83 -4.81
CA ALA A 166 -21.49 -1.37 -3.69
C ALA A 166 -22.10 -1.80 -2.35
N VAL A 167 -21.30 -2.48 -1.55
CA VAL A 167 -21.64 -2.83 -0.16
C VAL A 167 -20.57 -2.24 0.77
N PRO A 168 -20.97 -1.78 1.98
CA PRO A 168 -20.01 -1.22 2.92
C PRO A 168 -18.96 -2.25 3.33
N ILE A 169 -17.69 -1.96 3.06
CA ILE A 169 -16.58 -2.86 3.44
C ILE A 169 -16.37 -2.91 4.96
N ASN A 170 -16.78 -1.87 5.66
CA ASN A 170 -16.68 -1.76 7.12
C ASN A 170 -17.92 -2.28 7.87
N ASP A 171 -18.84 -2.91 7.18
CA ASP A 171 -19.99 -3.55 7.80
C ASP A 171 -19.56 -4.81 8.58
N PRO A 172 -19.76 -4.86 9.91
CA PRO A 172 -19.27 -5.97 10.73
C PRO A 172 -19.95 -7.31 10.46
N SER A 173 -21.05 -7.32 9.74
CA SER A 173 -21.75 -8.55 9.36
C SER A 173 -21.24 -9.18 8.05
N ILE A 174 -20.40 -8.47 7.32
CA ILE A 174 -19.64 -9.02 6.19
C ILE A 174 -18.46 -9.78 6.78
N GLY A 175 -18.40 -11.08 6.57
CA GLY A 175 -17.40 -11.96 7.20
C GLY A 175 -15.98 -11.85 6.65
N TRP A 176 -15.64 -10.82 5.87
CA TRP A 176 -14.30 -10.70 5.27
C TRP A 176 -13.25 -10.24 6.28
N ALA A 177 -13.61 -9.33 7.17
CA ALA A 177 -12.79 -8.85 8.27
C ALA A 177 -13.64 -8.03 9.24
N THR A 178 -13.09 -7.77 10.43
CA THR A 178 -13.62 -6.74 11.32
C THR A 178 -12.92 -5.42 10.99
N TYR A 179 -13.58 -4.57 10.23
CA TYR A 179 -13.00 -3.30 9.81
C TYR A 179 -13.17 -2.22 10.86
N LYS A 180 -12.09 -1.53 11.18
CA LYS A 180 -12.13 -0.39 12.09
C LYS A 180 -10.97 0.55 11.80
N VAL A 181 -11.30 1.82 11.66
CA VAL A 181 -10.36 2.93 11.68
C VAL A 181 -10.86 3.96 12.68
N SER A 182 -9.97 4.49 13.51
CA SER A 182 -10.33 5.48 14.51
C SER A 182 -9.51 6.75 14.32
N PRO A 183 -10.10 7.93 14.49
CA PRO A 183 -9.36 9.18 14.57
C PRO A 183 -8.39 9.16 15.75
N TYR A 184 -7.30 9.89 15.63
CA TYR A 184 -6.43 10.17 16.77
C TYR A 184 -7.14 11.14 17.73
N PRO A 185 -7.09 10.91 19.04
CA PRO A 185 -7.72 11.82 20.00
C PRO A 185 -6.95 13.14 20.14
N ALA A 186 -5.64 13.09 20.07
CA ALA A 186 -4.73 14.23 20.15
C ALA A 186 -3.35 13.88 19.61
N PHE A 187 -2.55 14.87 19.33
CA PHE A 187 -1.10 14.76 19.19
C PHE A 187 -0.43 15.40 20.41
N PRO A 188 0.11 14.63 21.34
CA PRO A 188 0.66 15.14 22.60
C PRO A 188 1.95 15.94 22.38
N ASP A 189 2.70 15.66 21.34
CA ASP A 189 3.97 16.30 21.00
C ASP A 189 4.26 16.21 19.50
N GLN A 190 5.22 17.01 19.04
CA GLN A 190 5.61 17.08 17.63
C GLN A 190 6.20 15.77 17.10
N ALA A 191 6.95 15.04 17.92
CA ALA A 191 7.57 13.78 17.49
C ALA A 191 6.50 12.71 17.25
N THR A 192 5.51 12.61 18.12
CA THR A 192 4.35 11.74 17.96
C THR A 192 3.52 12.14 16.74
N ALA A 193 3.25 13.42 16.56
CA ALA A 193 2.53 13.94 15.40
C ALA A 193 3.24 13.62 14.10
N ARG A 194 4.55 13.89 14.02
CA ARG A 194 5.39 13.57 12.84
C ARG A 194 5.32 12.09 12.50
N ARG A 195 5.41 11.23 13.50
CA ARG A 195 5.33 9.80 13.31
C ARG A 195 3.93 9.37 12.84
N ALA A 196 2.87 9.94 13.39
CA ALA A 196 1.49 9.67 13.00
C ALA A 196 1.23 10.06 11.54
N VAL A 197 1.63 11.26 11.12
CA VAL A 197 1.49 11.74 9.74
C VAL A 197 2.25 10.83 8.76
N ARG A 198 3.50 10.47 9.06
CA ARG A 198 4.30 9.57 8.22
C ARG A 198 3.68 8.17 8.08
N ILE A 199 3.03 7.69 9.13
CA ILE A 199 2.30 6.43 9.11
C ILE A 199 1.03 6.57 8.28
N GLU A 200 0.28 7.65 8.48
CA GLU A 200 -0.95 7.89 7.72
C GLU A 200 -0.67 8.01 6.21
N ARG A 201 0.40 8.71 5.83
CA ARG A 201 0.86 8.72 4.43
C ARG A 201 1.12 7.32 3.89
N ARG A 202 1.78 6.47 4.68
CA ARG A 202 2.06 5.08 4.28
C ARG A 202 0.77 4.25 4.12
N LEU A 203 -0.23 4.45 4.97
CA LEU A 203 -1.51 3.74 4.89
C LEU A 203 -2.35 4.24 3.72
N GLU A 204 -2.43 5.54 3.55
CA GLU A 204 -3.29 6.17 2.55
C GLU A 204 -2.73 6.02 1.13
N LEU A 205 -1.43 6.23 0.96
CA LEU A 205 -0.75 6.24 -0.35
C LEU A 205 -0.09 4.90 -0.67
N ALA A 206 -0.44 3.84 0.04
CA ALA A 206 0.08 2.51 -0.23
C ALA A 206 -0.19 2.10 -1.69
N MET A 207 0.82 1.53 -2.37
CA MET A 207 0.81 1.10 -3.76
C MET A 207 0.63 2.23 -4.80
N GLU A 208 0.89 3.48 -4.43
CA GLU A 208 0.89 4.62 -5.34
C GLU A 208 2.31 5.12 -5.71
N GLY A 209 3.34 4.37 -5.34
CA GLY A 209 4.73 4.71 -5.67
C GLY A 209 5.38 5.75 -4.75
N GLN A 210 4.64 6.39 -3.84
CA GLN A 210 5.11 7.52 -3.05
C GLN A 210 6.14 7.15 -1.97
N ARG A 211 6.18 5.88 -1.51
CA ARG A 211 6.92 5.51 -0.31
C ARG A 211 8.42 5.79 -0.35
N LEU A 212 9.08 5.51 -1.47
CA LEU A 212 10.52 5.74 -1.58
C LEU A 212 10.86 7.23 -1.54
N PHE A 213 10.04 8.05 -2.23
CA PHE A 213 10.21 9.50 -2.24
C PHE A 213 9.99 10.09 -0.84
N ASP A 214 8.98 9.65 -0.11
CA ASP A 214 8.75 10.06 1.27
C ASP A 214 9.95 9.70 2.16
N LEU A 215 10.45 8.47 2.09
CA LEU A 215 11.59 8.04 2.89
C LEU A 215 12.82 8.91 2.64
N ARG A 216 13.11 9.19 1.37
CA ARG A 216 14.27 10.03 0.98
C ARG A 216 14.08 11.47 1.46
N ARG A 217 12.87 12.01 1.35
CA ARG A 217 12.52 13.35 1.81
C ARG A 217 12.64 13.49 3.35
N TYR A 218 12.43 12.40 4.09
CA TYR A 218 12.64 12.37 5.55
C TYR A 218 14.12 12.32 5.96
N GLY A 219 15.01 12.19 5.00
CA GLY A 219 16.46 12.20 5.17
C GLY A 219 17.12 10.87 4.80
N GLY A 220 18.30 10.95 4.16
CA GLY A 220 19.03 9.79 3.66
C GLY A 220 19.32 8.74 4.74
N ALA A 221 19.77 9.17 5.93
CA ALA A 221 20.03 8.25 7.04
C ALA A 221 18.74 7.52 7.51
N PHE A 222 17.60 8.21 7.55
CA PHE A 222 16.31 7.60 7.89
C PHE A 222 15.87 6.60 6.82
N ALA A 223 16.03 6.97 5.55
CA ALA A 223 15.72 6.09 4.42
C ALA A 223 16.60 4.83 4.47
N ALA A 224 17.91 5.00 4.64
CA ALA A 224 18.87 3.90 4.72
C ALA A 224 18.53 2.93 5.85
N ALA A 225 18.30 3.43 7.06
CA ALA A 225 17.95 2.60 8.21
C ALA A 225 16.62 1.85 7.99
N THR A 226 15.58 2.54 7.48
CA THR A 226 14.26 1.96 7.25
C THR A 226 14.30 0.88 6.16
N MET A 227 14.97 1.15 5.05
CA MET A 227 15.06 0.22 3.92
C MET A 227 15.92 -0.99 4.27
N THR A 228 17.05 -0.77 4.95
CA THR A 228 17.91 -1.87 5.41
C THR A 228 17.19 -2.80 6.36
N ALA A 229 16.47 -2.26 7.35
CA ALA A 229 15.66 -3.06 8.26
C ALA A 229 14.59 -3.88 7.54
N TYR A 230 13.95 -3.29 6.52
CA TYR A 230 12.99 -4.00 5.69
C TYR A 230 13.64 -5.11 4.87
N LEU A 231 14.75 -4.83 4.18
CA LEU A 231 15.46 -5.80 3.34
C LEU A 231 15.98 -6.98 4.16
N LEU A 232 16.57 -6.72 5.32
CA LEU A 232 17.05 -7.78 6.23
C LEU A 232 15.91 -8.68 6.69
N LYS A 233 14.76 -8.11 7.01
CA LYS A 233 13.58 -8.86 7.41
C LYS A 233 13.03 -9.71 6.26
N GLU A 234 12.98 -9.18 5.05
CA GLU A 234 12.52 -9.89 3.86
C GLU A 234 13.51 -10.97 3.38
N ALA A 235 14.79 -10.83 3.69
CA ALA A 235 15.83 -11.78 3.32
C ALA A 235 15.82 -13.08 4.13
N THR A 236 14.92 -13.22 5.10
CA THR A 236 14.81 -14.45 5.88
C THR A 236 14.28 -15.61 5.03
N PRO A 237 14.79 -16.85 5.20
CA PRO A 237 14.31 -18.00 4.44
C PRO A 237 12.82 -18.27 4.58
N ALA A 238 12.24 -17.93 5.73
CA ALA A 238 10.81 -18.08 5.98
C ALA A 238 9.95 -17.18 5.09
N ARG A 239 10.53 -16.10 4.52
CA ARG A 239 9.79 -15.15 3.69
C ARG A 239 10.07 -15.33 2.21
N ARG A 240 11.34 -15.29 1.84
CA ARG A 240 11.72 -15.29 0.43
C ARG A 240 13.05 -15.99 0.19
N ALA A 241 13.01 -17.21 -0.25
CA ALA A 241 14.20 -18.00 -0.52
C ALA A 241 15.17 -17.36 -1.55
N TYR A 242 14.67 -16.55 -2.48
CA TYR A 242 15.49 -15.90 -3.50
C TYR A 242 16.14 -14.60 -3.04
N LYS A 243 15.78 -14.09 -1.89
CA LYS A 243 16.33 -12.84 -1.37
C LYS A 243 17.64 -13.08 -0.64
N THR A 244 18.64 -13.45 -1.39
CA THR A 244 20.02 -13.55 -0.88
C THR A 244 20.73 -12.20 -0.84
N ALA A 245 20.24 -11.21 -1.57
CA ALA A 245 20.83 -9.89 -1.63
C ALA A 245 20.51 -9.09 -0.36
N GLN A 246 21.31 -9.27 0.64
CA GLN A 246 21.27 -8.52 1.90
C GLN A 246 22.09 -7.24 1.82
N THR A 247 22.22 -6.64 0.64
CA THR A 247 22.95 -5.39 0.50
C THR A 247 22.20 -4.30 1.22
N PRO A 248 22.79 -3.72 2.26
CA PRO A 248 22.15 -2.63 2.98
C PRO A 248 21.86 -1.45 2.06
N PHE A 249 20.72 -0.83 2.24
CA PHE A 249 20.46 0.46 1.64
C PHE A 249 21.36 1.48 2.35
N SER A 250 22.18 2.19 1.62
CA SER A 250 23.18 3.10 2.18
C SER A 250 23.11 4.49 1.57
N THR A 251 23.45 5.49 2.37
CA THR A 251 23.70 6.86 1.91
C THR A 251 25.22 7.08 1.88
N PRO A 252 25.80 7.78 0.90
CA PRO A 252 25.14 8.49 -0.21
C PRO A 252 24.81 7.61 -1.44
N LEU A 253 25.28 6.36 -1.49
CA LEU A 253 25.18 5.51 -2.69
C LEU A 253 23.75 5.39 -3.24
N ASN A 254 22.77 5.16 -2.37
CA ASN A 254 21.37 4.97 -2.79
C ASN A 254 20.55 6.26 -2.78
N ASP A 255 21.16 7.42 -2.57
CA ASP A 255 20.47 8.70 -2.62
C ASP A 255 20.27 9.19 -4.06
N PHE A 256 21.17 8.83 -4.96
CA PHE A 256 21.12 9.22 -6.36
C PHE A 256 21.41 8.02 -7.27
N TYR A 257 20.95 8.08 -8.48
CA TYR A 257 21.38 7.15 -9.53
C TYR A 257 22.76 7.55 -10.04
N PRO A 258 23.57 6.60 -10.54
CA PRO A 258 24.82 6.93 -11.21
C PRO A 258 24.56 7.73 -12.49
N ILE A 259 25.40 8.72 -12.76
CA ILE A 259 25.43 9.38 -14.03
C ILE A 259 26.14 8.44 -15.01
N PRO A 260 25.56 8.13 -16.19
CA PRO A 260 26.22 7.30 -17.18
C PRO A 260 27.61 7.83 -17.52
N THR A 261 28.62 6.97 -17.56
CA THR A 261 30.02 7.38 -17.80
C THR A 261 30.14 8.15 -19.11
N VAL A 262 29.38 7.76 -20.15
CA VAL A 262 29.38 8.45 -21.43
C VAL A 262 28.96 9.93 -21.30
N GLU A 263 28.00 10.25 -20.42
CA GLU A 263 27.56 11.63 -20.19
C GLU A 263 28.68 12.45 -19.51
N ILE A 264 29.37 11.83 -18.56
CA ILE A 264 30.54 12.45 -17.92
C ILE A 264 31.64 12.71 -18.95
N ASP A 265 31.92 11.73 -19.80
CA ASP A 265 32.97 11.84 -20.81
C ASP A 265 32.62 12.88 -21.88
N LEU A 266 31.37 12.99 -22.27
CA LEU A 266 30.90 13.99 -23.24
C LEU A 266 30.77 15.39 -22.65
N SER A 267 30.82 15.55 -21.34
CA SER A 267 30.65 16.86 -20.65
C SER A 267 31.88 17.77 -20.75
N VAL A 268 32.88 17.44 -21.57
CA VAL A 268 34.13 18.19 -21.67
C VAL A 268 33.92 19.54 -22.37
N VAL A 269 34.31 20.60 -21.67
CA VAL A 269 34.37 21.97 -22.21
C VAL A 269 35.75 22.56 -21.92
N GLY A 270 36.48 22.92 -22.94
CA GLY A 270 37.84 23.43 -22.80
C GLY A 270 38.80 22.42 -22.19
N GLY A 271 38.64 21.14 -22.46
CA GLY A 271 39.47 20.05 -21.93
C GLY A 271 39.13 19.60 -20.50
N VAL A 272 38.10 20.16 -19.88
CA VAL A 272 37.71 19.86 -18.50
C VAL A 272 36.32 19.21 -18.49
N LYS A 273 36.19 18.04 -17.85
CA LYS A 273 34.88 17.40 -17.59
C LYS A 273 34.05 18.31 -16.68
N ARG A 274 32.80 18.58 -17.06
CA ARG A 274 31.85 19.44 -16.31
C ARG A 274 30.93 18.64 -15.40
N LEU A 275 30.73 17.37 -15.69
CA LEU A 275 29.98 16.46 -14.82
C LEU A 275 30.96 15.60 -14.02
N THR A 276 30.64 15.42 -12.75
CA THR A 276 31.28 14.48 -11.85
C THR A 276 30.28 13.45 -11.39
N GLN A 277 30.73 12.25 -11.09
CA GLN A 277 29.85 11.18 -10.62
C GLN A 277 29.17 11.55 -9.29
N ASN A 278 27.94 11.07 -9.10
CA ASN A 278 27.26 11.20 -7.83
C ASN A 278 28.02 10.49 -6.70
N PRO A 279 27.96 11.00 -5.47
CA PRO A 279 28.68 10.41 -4.34
C PRO A 279 28.33 8.93 -4.13
N GLY A 280 29.34 8.11 -3.98
CA GLY A 280 29.20 6.67 -3.75
C GLY A 280 29.29 5.79 -5.02
N TRP A 281 29.29 6.40 -6.19
CA TRP A 281 29.39 5.70 -7.50
C TRP A 281 30.77 5.85 -8.13
#